data_9f9c6f57ecd17b7e3347831803b33dab
#
_entry.id   9f9c6f57ecd17b7e3347831803b33dab
#
_cell.length_a   1.000
_cell.length_b   1.000
_cell.length_c   1.000
_cell.angle_alpha   90.00
_cell.angle_beta   90.00
_cell.angle_gamma   90.00
#
_symmetry.space_group_name_H-M   'P 1'
#
loop_
_entity.id
_entity.type
_entity.pdbx_description
1 polymer ?
#
loop_
_entity_poly.entity_id
_entity_poly.type
_entity_poly.pdbx_seq_one_letter_code
_entity_poly.pdbx_strand_id
1 'polypeptide(L)'
;MKRFFALMLSAAMCLSLTACGGNQAADTSTSGDTQTAESTGEKLKVGVCIYKFDDAFMTTYRNALQAQLEEKGYEVTVVDGNNDQAKQAEQINTFITQGVDALIINPVMTSAADSIIASVKQADIPTVIINREPTADQMAAYEKLVYVGCDAAQSGTFQGELILETENKGDINGDGKISYIMIQGDPENIDAKLRTEYSVKALTDAGMTVEQLDLQRGDWDRNKGQEIAQNDLAKFGDQIEVVFCNNDDMAIGALQAIQAAGRTVNEDIYLVGVDALDAALNEVVAGNMTGTVLNDANGQATQAVASMEDLLGGKTFAAGEQSIYVDYVKVTPENAQEYIK
;
A
#
# COMPACT_ATOMS: atom_id res chain seq x y z
N MET A 1 10.54 -52.15 40.02
CA MET A 1 10.75 -53.52 39.52
C MET A 1 11.28 -53.41 38.10
N LYS A 2 12.58 -53.63 37.92
CA LYS A 2 13.20 -54.71 37.11
C LYS A 2 12.87 -54.52 35.60
N ARG A 3 13.77 -54.43 34.62
CA ARG A 3 15.18 -54.76 34.37
C ARG A 3 15.34 -54.59 32.86
N PHE A 4 16.35 -53.89 32.33
CA PHE A 4 17.59 -54.40 31.73
C PHE A 4 17.46 -55.15 30.39
N PHE A 5 18.16 -54.71 29.34
CA PHE A 5 19.36 -55.22 28.63
C PHE A 5 19.37 -54.55 27.24
N ALA A 6 20.33 -53.85 26.78
CA ALA A 6 21.80 -53.98 26.55
C ALA A 6 22.16 -54.67 25.19
N LEU A 7 22.95 -53.89 24.40
CA LEU A 7 24.14 -54.23 23.58
C LEU A 7 24.00 -55.10 22.32
N MET A 8 24.56 -54.66 21.21
CA MET A 8 25.84 -54.97 20.51
C MET A 8 25.78 -54.40 19.09
N LEU A 9 26.61 -53.54 18.61
CA LEU A 9 28.00 -53.58 18.11
C LEU A 9 28.24 -54.62 16.99
N SER A 10 28.57 -54.20 15.78
CA SER A 10 29.64 -54.72 14.93
C SER A 10 29.95 -53.83 13.73
N ALA A 11 31.23 -53.46 13.67
CA ALA A 11 31.91 -52.85 12.55
C ALA A 11 32.38 -53.94 11.55
N ALA A 12 32.45 -53.59 10.28
CA ALA A 12 33.31 -54.27 9.33
C ALA A 12 33.80 -53.29 8.25
N MET A 13 35.07 -52.95 8.32
CA MET A 13 35.90 -52.42 7.23
C MET A 13 36.14 -53.52 6.20
N CYS A 14 36.17 -53.13 4.91
CA CYS A 14 37.02 -53.79 3.92
C CYS A 14 37.56 -52.76 2.93
N LEU A 15 38.84 -52.47 3.04
CA LEU A 15 39.68 -51.93 1.96
C LEU A 15 39.99 -53.04 0.94
N SER A 16 40.01 -52.70 -0.33
CA SER A 16 40.92 -53.38 -1.29
C SER A 16 41.33 -52.41 -2.39
N LEU A 17 42.62 -52.08 -2.37
CA LEU A 17 43.39 -51.55 -3.50
C LEU A 17 43.76 -52.73 -4.41
N THR A 18 43.75 -52.55 -5.70
CA THR A 18 44.84 -53.02 -6.60
C THR A 18 44.84 -52.25 -7.92
N ALA A 19 46.06 -52.05 -8.36
CA ALA A 19 46.56 -51.17 -9.35
C ALA A 19 46.77 -51.84 -10.72
N CYS A 20 47.12 -50.99 -11.66
CA CYS A 20 47.95 -51.14 -12.88
C CYS A 20 47.30 -51.59 -14.20
N GLY A 21 47.39 -50.70 -15.18
CA GLY A 21 48.18 -50.96 -16.40
C GLY A 21 47.44 -50.87 -17.73
N GLY A 22 47.86 -49.95 -18.59
CA GLY A 22 47.73 -50.18 -20.03
C GLY A 22 47.15 -49.03 -20.85
N ASN A 23 48.05 -48.34 -21.51
CA ASN A 23 47.93 -47.27 -22.46
C ASN A 23 47.16 -47.67 -23.74
N GLN A 24 46.26 -46.81 -24.25
CA GLN A 24 46.24 -46.41 -25.67
C GLN A 24 45.15 -45.33 -25.92
N ALA A 25 45.57 -44.36 -26.70
CA ALA A 25 44.79 -43.22 -27.17
C ALA A 25 43.73 -43.60 -28.22
N ALA A 26 42.56 -42.90 -28.20
CA ALA A 26 41.90 -42.39 -29.41
C ALA A 26 40.68 -41.51 -29.01
N ASP A 27 40.78 -40.32 -29.39
CA ASP A 27 39.80 -39.35 -29.91
C ASP A 27 38.31 -39.45 -29.55
N THR A 28 37.84 -38.25 -29.22
CA THR A 28 36.60 -37.59 -29.64
C THR A 28 35.48 -37.43 -28.67
N SER A 29 35.09 -36.15 -28.68
CA SER A 29 33.79 -35.51 -28.34
C SER A 29 33.49 -35.28 -26.84
N THR A 30 33.94 -34.13 -26.42
CA THR A 30 33.49 -33.37 -25.26
C THR A 30 32.02 -32.96 -25.45
N SER A 31 31.09 -33.69 -24.89
CA SER A 31 29.80 -33.13 -24.54
C SER A 31 29.96 -32.45 -23.18
N GLY A 32 30.05 -31.15 -23.20
CA GLY A 32 30.04 -30.35 -22.00
C GLY A 32 28.63 -30.40 -21.38
N ASP A 33 28.45 -31.28 -20.41
CA ASP A 33 27.37 -31.14 -19.42
C ASP A 33 27.71 -29.91 -18.58
N THR A 34 27.11 -28.79 -18.98
CA THR A 34 27.04 -27.62 -18.10
C THR A 34 26.06 -28.00 -16.98
N GLN A 35 26.54 -28.61 -15.93
CA GLN A 35 25.84 -28.63 -14.67
C GLN A 35 25.68 -27.17 -14.23
N THR A 36 24.49 -26.64 -14.43
CA THR A 36 24.03 -25.44 -13.74
C THR A 36 24.11 -25.79 -12.28
N ALA A 37 25.09 -25.26 -11.58
CA ALA A 37 25.13 -25.32 -10.12
C ALA A 37 23.89 -24.59 -9.64
N GLU A 38 22.86 -25.32 -9.22
CA GLU A 38 21.82 -24.79 -8.36
C GLU A 38 22.52 -24.25 -7.12
N SER A 39 22.54 -22.93 -7.01
CA SER A 39 22.95 -22.25 -5.80
C SER A 39 21.98 -22.67 -4.70
N THR A 40 22.38 -23.57 -3.82
CA THR A 40 21.70 -23.87 -2.56
C THR A 40 21.99 -22.78 -1.53
N GLY A 41 21.94 -21.51 -1.95
CA GLY A 41 21.96 -20.38 -1.02
C GLY A 41 20.66 -20.34 -0.23
N GLU A 42 20.77 -20.16 1.07
CA GLU A 42 19.60 -19.89 1.93
C GLU A 42 18.87 -18.65 1.35
N LYS A 43 17.53 -18.76 1.22
CA LYS A 43 16.73 -17.65 0.72
C LYS A 43 16.78 -16.50 1.71
N LEU A 44 16.92 -15.28 1.20
CA LEU A 44 16.82 -14.09 2.03
C LEU A 44 15.40 -13.94 2.57
N LYS A 45 15.31 -13.59 3.86
CA LYS A 45 14.06 -13.49 4.62
C LYS A 45 13.57 -12.06 4.67
N VAL A 46 12.33 -11.83 4.27
CA VAL A 46 11.69 -10.52 4.28
C VAL A 46 10.49 -10.53 5.22
N GLY A 47 10.52 -9.66 6.22
CA GLY A 47 9.38 -9.40 7.10
C GLY A 47 8.53 -8.25 6.55
N VAL A 48 7.23 -8.45 6.43
CA VAL A 48 6.28 -7.42 5.98
C VAL A 48 5.25 -7.17 7.07
N CYS A 49 5.20 -5.95 7.59
CA CYS A 49 4.20 -5.52 8.57
C CYS A 49 3.18 -4.60 7.90
N ILE A 50 1.92 -5.00 7.84
CA ILE A 50 0.81 -4.19 7.33
C ILE A 50 -0.02 -3.68 8.51
N TYR A 51 -0.43 -2.40 8.48
CA TYR A 51 -1.14 -1.79 9.61
C TYR A 51 -2.47 -2.49 9.94
N LYS A 52 -3.22 -2.92 8.92
CA LYS A 52 -4.40 -3.79 9.05
C LYS A 52 -4.70 -4.51 7.72
N PHE A 53 -5.25 -5.72 7.78
CA PHE A 53 -5.51 -6.55 6.60
C PHE A 53 -6.86 -6.29 5.94
N ASP A 54 -7.82 -5.75 6.66
CA ASP A 54 -9.18 -5.47 6.17
C ASP A 54 -9.34 -4.11 5.48
N ASP A 55 -8.24 -3.40 5.24
CA ASP A 55 -8.20 -2.22 4.37
C ASP A 55 -8.19 -2.64 2.90
N ALA A 56 -9.11 -2.08 2.10
CA ALA A 56 -9.31 -2.48 0.71
C ALA A 56 -8.08 -2.18 -0.17
N PHE A 57 -7.50 -0.98 -0.07
CA PHE A 57 -6.29 -0.60 -0.79
C PHE A 57 -5.09 -1.44 -0.36
N MET A 58 -4.87 -1.55 0.96
CA MET A 58 -3.75 -2.33 1.49
C MET A 58 -3.88 -3.82 1.20
N THR A 59 -5.07 -4.35 0.99
CA THR A 59 -5.26 -5.72 0.51
C THR A 59 -4.69 -5.90 -0.90
N THR A 60 -4.96 -4.98 -1.81
CA THR A 60 -4.39 -5.00 -3.17
C THR A 60 -2.88 -4.81 -3.14
N TYR A 61 -2.39 -3.83 -2.38
CA TYR A 61 -0.95 -3.54 -2.25
C TYR A 61 -0.20 -4.72 -1.65
N ARG A 62 -0.68 -5.26 -0.53
CA ARG A 62 -0.07 -6.41 0.16
C ARG A 62 0.04 -7.63 -0.76
N ASN A 63 -1.03 -7.95 -1.50
CA ASN A 63 -1.05 -9.10 -2.40
C ASN A 63 -0.03 -8.92 -3.54
N ALA A 64 0.05 -7.73 -4.14
CA ALA A 64 1.02 -7.41 -5.18
C ALA A 64 2.45 -7.49 -4.64
N LEU A 65 2.70 -6.92 -3.46
CA LEU A 65 4.01 -6.91 -2.81
C LEU A 65 4.48 -8.34 -2.49
N GLN A 66 3.62 -9.16 -1.87
CA GLN A 66 3.94 -10.54 -1.52
C GLN A 66 4.24 -11.36 -2.78
N ALA A 67 3.40 -11.26 -3.82
CA ALA A 67 3.59 -12.00 -5.06
C ALA A 67 4.93 -11.65 -5.74
N GLN A 68 5.29 -10.37 -5.81
CA GLN A 68 6.54 -9.93 -6.42
C GLN A 68 7.76 -10.38 -5.62
N LEU A 69 7.70 -10.34 -4.29
CA LEU A 69 8.78 -10.83 -3.43
C LEU A 69 8.99 -12.34 -3.58
N GLU A 70 7.89 -13.11 -3.60
CA GLU A 70 7.93 -14.56 -3.76
C GLU A 70 8.44 -14.97 -5.16
N GLU A 71 8.03 -14.24 -6.22
CA GLU A 71 8.52 -14.44 -7.60
C GLU A 71 10.04 -14.22 -7.70
N LYS A 72 10.59 -13.26 -6.96
CA LYS A 72 12.04 -13.01 -6.87
C LYS A 72 12.78 -14.02 -5.97
N GLY A 73 12.06 -14.94 -5.31
CA GLY A 73 12.63 -16.04 -4.57
C GLY A 73 12.91 -15.76 -3.10
N TYR A 74 12.42 -14.65 -2.55
CA TYR A 74 12.51 -14.36 -1.11
C TYR A 74 11.64 -15.29 -0.28
N GLU A 75 12.03 -15.52 0.99
CA GLU A 75 11.18 -16.13 2.01
C GLU A 75 10.41 -15.01 2.72
N VAL A 76 9.11 -14.89 2.43
CA VAL A 76 8.29 -13.76 2.85
C VAL A 76 7.37 -14.15 4.00
N THR A 77 7.38 -13.35 5.06
CA THR A 77 6.40 -13.45 6.14
C THR A 77 5.64 -12.14 6.27
N VAL A 78 4.32 -12.19 6.04
CA VAL A 78 3.44 -11.02 6.12
C VAL A 78 2.58 -11.10 7.38
N VAL A 79 2.56 -10.03 8.17
CA VAL A 79 1.82 -9.96 9.43
C VAL A 79 0.84 -8.78 9.49
N ASP A 80 -0.27 -9.01 10.18
CA ASP A 80 -1.33 -8.04 10.41
C ASP A 80 -1.12 -7.28 11.73
N GLY A 81 -0.89 -5.99 11.65
CA GLY A 81 -0.86 -5.08 12.81
C GLY A 81 -2.22 -4.93 13.49
N ASN A 82 -3.32 -5.27 12.78
CA ASN A 82 -4.68 -5.18 13.31
C ASN A 82 -5.04 -3.80 13.88
N ASN A 83 -4.47 -2.76 13.26
CA ASN A 83 -4.58 -1.36 13.70
C ASN A 83 -4.15 -1.12 15.16
N ASP A 84 -3.22 -1.96 15.67
CA ASP A 84 -2.68 -1.91 17.03
C ASP A 84 -1.17 -1.67 16.98
N GLN A 85 -0.74 -0.47 17.38
CA GLN A 85 0.66 -0.08 17.35
C GLN A 85 1.55 -0.91 18.29
N ALA A 86 1.01 -1.36 19.43
CA ALA A 86 1.78 -2.20 20.35
C ALA A 86 2.04 -3.59 19.75
N LYS A 87 0.99 -4.17 19.13
CA LYS A 87 1.12 -5.44 18.40
C LYS A 87 2.13 -5.31 17.25
N GLN A 88 2.09 -4.23 16.47
CA GLN A 88 3.05 -4.02 15.39
C GLN A 88 4.49 -3.91 15.91
N ALA A 89 4.71 -3.21 17.03
CA ALA A 89 6.04 -3.12 17.66
C ALA A 89 6.57 -4.51 18.08
N GLU A 90 5.72 -5.36 18.64
CA GLU A 90 6.07 -6.75 18.97
C GLU A 90 6.41 -7.59 17.73
N GLN A 91 5.67 -7.41 16.64
CA GLN A 91 5.92 -8.08 15.36
C GLN A 91 7.27 -7.68 14.76
N ILE A 92 7.59 -6.38 14.75
CA ILE A 92 8.89 -5.87 14.29
C ILE A 92 10.03 -6.45 15.13
N ASN A 93 9.90 -6.45 16.47
CA ASN A 93 10.89 -7.04 17.36
C ASN A 93 11.05 -8.55 17.13
N THR A 94 9.96 -9.24 16.78
CA THR A 94 10.00 -10.67 16.44
C THR A 94 10.81 -10.89 15.16
N PHE A 95 10.60 -10.13 14.12
CA PHE A 95 11.37 -10.19 12.88
C PHE A 95 12.87 -9.88 13.12
N ILE A 96 13.18 -8.86 13.93
CA ILE A 96 14.55 -8.54 14.33
C ILE A 96 15.21 -9.75 15.02
N THR A 97 14.49 -10.38 15.95
CA THR A 97 15.00 -11.56 16.69
C THR A 97 15.18 -12.78 15.78
N GLN A 98 14.33 -12.95 14.79
CA GLN A 98 14.43 -14.02 13.79
C GLN A 98 15.55 -13.79 12.77
N GLY A 99 16.14 -12.59 12.75
CA GLY A 99 17.23 -12.23 11.85
C GLY A 99 16.78 -12.18 10.40
N VAL A 100 15.68 -11.46 10.12
CA VAL A 100 15.28 -11.17 8.73
C VAL A 100 16.31 -10.27 8.06
N ASP A 101 16.48 -10.43 6.76
CA ASP A 101 17.45 -9.67 5.97
C ASP A 101 16.95 -8.27 5.61
N ALA A 102 15.62 -8.09 5.49
CA ALA A 102 14.98 -6.81 5.25
C ALA A 102 13.58 -6.73 5.87
N LEU A 103 13.11 -5.50 6.08
CA LEU A 103 11.76 -5.20 6.53
C LEU A 103 11.04 -4.28 5.56
N ILE A 104 9.75 -4.55 5.33
CA ILE A 104 8.83 -3.62 4.68
C ILE A 104 7.71 -3.33 5.67
N ILE A 105 7.54 -2.06 6.04
CA ILE A 105 6.65 -1.67 7.13
C ILE A 105 5.65 -0.61 6.66
N ASN A 106 4.37 -0.93 6.77
CA ASN A 106 3.28 0.05 6.74
C ASN A 106 2.91 0.39 8.19
N PRO A 107 3.31 1.55 8.73
CA PRO A 107 3.10 1.86 10.15
C PRO A 107 1.62 1.93 10.52
N VAL A 108 1.26 1.47 11.72
CA VAL A 108 -0.09 1.69 12.26
C VAL A 108 -0.29 3.19 12.56
N MET A 109 0.71 3.82 13.18
CA MET A 109 0.71 5.25 13.50
C MET A 109 1.99 5.91 12.98
N THR A 110 1.87 7.01 12.26
CA THR A 110 3.05 7.79 11.83
C THR A 110 3.81 8.38 13.01
N SER A 111 3.13 8.69 14.12
CA SER A 111 3.77 9.13 15.37
C SER A 111 4.69 8.08 16.01
N ALA A 112 4.58 6.80 15.63
CA ALA A 112 5.47 5.74 16.09
C ALA A 112 6.74 5.59 15.26
N ALA A 113 6.90 6.36 14.19
CA ALA A 113 8.03 6.24 13.25
C ALA A 113 9.40 6.33 13.94
N ASP A 114 9.58 7.23 14.91
CA ASP A 114 10.84 7.36 15.65
C ASP A 114 11.24 6.04 16.34
N SER A 115 10.29 5.36 16.98
CA SER A 115 10.55 4.12 17.69
C SER A 115 10.79 2.94 16.72
N ILE A 116 10.06 2.90 15.62
CA ILE A 116 10.27 1.92 14.55
C ILE A 116 11.66 2.08 13.96
N ILE A 117 12.01 3.29 13.54
CA ILE A 117 13.31 3.60 12.93
C ILE A 117 14.47 3.33 13.90
N ALA A 118 14.33 3.70 15.18
CA ALA A 118 15.35 3.39 16.18
C ALA A 118 15.59 1.88 16.31
N SER A 119 14.53 1.07 16.32
CA SER A 119 14.62 -0.40 16.45
C SER A 119 15.31 -1.04 15.24
N VAL A 120 14.93 -0.68 14.02
CA VAL A 120 15.52 -1.25 12.79
C VAL A 120 16.95 -0.78 12.58
N LYS A 121 17.25 0.49 12.93
CA LYS A 121 18.62 1.03 12.92
C LYS A 121 19.53 0.33 13.91
N GLN A 122 19.06 0.08 15.14
CA GLN A 122 19.84 -0.64 16.15
C GLN A 122 20.18 -2.08 15.71
N ALA A 123 19.27 -2.71 14.97
CA ALA A 123 19.44 -4.04 14.41
C ALA A 123 20.21 -4.05 13.08
N ASP A 124 20.50 -2.88 12.53
CA ASP A 124 21.14 -2.65 11.21
C ASP A 124 20.37 -3.31 10.04
N ILE A 125 19.02 -3.40 10.12
CA ILE A 125 18.18 -4.05 9.12
C ILE A 125 17.71 -3.02 8.07
N PRO A 126 18.04 -3.22 6.77
CA PRO A 126 17.48 -2.44 5.67
C PRO A 126 15.96 -2.42 5.71
N THR A 127 15.36 -1.24 5.62
CA THR A 127 13.90 -1.10 5.82
C THR A 127 13.26 -0.18 4.78
N VAL A 128 12.16 -0.63 4.22
CA VAL A 128 11.28 0.20 3.38
C VAL A 128 10.00 0.50 4.18
N ILE A 129 9.70 1.78 4.36
CA ILE A 129 8.41 2.22 4.89
C ILE A 129 7.47 2.48 3.71
N ILE A 130 6.24 2.04 3.81
CA ILE A 130 5.26 2.15 2.72
C ILE A 130 3.97 2.84 3.18
N ASN A 131 3.30 3.52 2.25
CA ASN A 131 1.97 4.13 2.37
C ASN A 131 1.88 5.27 3.41
N ARG A 132 2.29 5.08 4.65
CA ARG A 132 2.20 6.09 5.72
C ARG A 132 3.57 6.74 5.93
N GLU A 133 3.75 7.94 5.41
CA GLU A 133 5.04 8.63 5.33
C GLU A 133 5.49 9.17 6.70
N PRO A 134 6.72 8.83 7.16
CA PRO A 134 7.37 9.55 8.25
C PRO A 134 7.81 10.95 7.81
N THR A 135 8.09 11.83 8.75
CA THR A 135 8.67 13.13 8.44
C THR A 135 10.09 13.00 7.87
N ALA A 136 10.53 13.99 7.09
CA ALA A 136 11.89 14.02 6.54
C ALA A 136 12.98 13.91 7.61
N ASP A 137 12.77 14.55 8.78
CA ASP A 137 13.71 14.48 9.91
C ASP A 137 13.78 13.06 10.50
N GLN A 138 12.67 12.36 10.58
CA GLN A 138 12.63 10.96 11.03
C GLN A 138 13.35 10.06 10.03
N MET A 139 13.08 10.21 8.74
CA MET A 139 13.74 9.45 7.68
C MET A 139 15.27 9.63 7.69
N ALA A 140 15.74 10.87 7.90
CA ALA A 140 17.17 11.20 7.95
C ALA A 140 17.94 10.50 9.08
N ALA A 141 17.25 9.93 10.06
CA ALA A 141 17.89 9.24 11.18
C ALA A 141 18.58 7.93 10.80
N TYR A 142 18.25 7.30 9.65
CA TYR A 142 18.80 6.01 9.23
C TYR A 142 19.02 5.94 7.72
N GLU A 143 20.25 5.75 7.26
CA GLU A 143 20.64 5.77 5.85
C GLU A 143 20.20 4.52 5.05
N LYS A 144 19.86 3.40 5.74
CA LYS A 144 19.31 2.19 5.14
C LYS A 144 17.78 2.15 5.24
N LEU A 145 17.16 3.33 5.18
CA LEU A 145 15.71 3.52 5.25
C LEU A 145 15.23 4.28 4.02
N VAL A 146 14.16 3.78 3.40
CA VAL A 146 13.48 4.41 2.27
C VAL A 146 11.97 4.41 2.52
N TYR A 147 11.30 5.47 2.13
CA TYR A 147 9.85 5.52 2.01
C TYR A 147 9.45 5.34 0.55
N VAL A 148 8.43 4.52 0.31
CA VAL A 148 7.76 4.39 -0.99
C VAL A 148 6.27 4.61 -0.82
N GLY A 149 5.73 5.57 -1.54
CA GLY A 149 4.32 5.94 -1.51
C GLY A 149 3.97 6.91 -2.62
N CYS A 150 3.02 7.78 -2.36
CA CYS A 150 2.54 8.79 -3.31
C CYS A 150 2.47 10.17 -2.64
N ASP A 151 2.50 11.24 -3.44
CA ASP A 151 2.21 12.59 -2.93
C ASP A 151 0.70 12.78 -2.78
N ALA A 152 0.20 12.66 -1.55
CA ALA A 152 -1.23 12.76 -1.28
C ALA A 152 -1.86 14.11 -1.64
N ALA A 153 -1.07 15.19 -1.71
CA ALA A 153 -1.55 16.50 -2.18
C ALA A 153 -1.97 16.43 -3.66
N GLN A 154 -1.26 15.64 -4.48
CA GLN A 154 -1.62 15.41 -5.88
C GLN A 154 -3.00 14.74 -5.99
N SER A 155 -3.28 13.71 -5.17
CA SER A 155 -4.59 13.03 -5.21
C SER A 155 -5.74 13.93 -4.78
N GLY A 156 -5.55 14.74 -3.74
CA GLY A 156 -6.56 15.75 -3.35
C GLY A 156 -6.80 16.76 -4.48
N THR A 157 -5.74 17.26 -5.09
CA THR A 157 -5.84 18.18 -6.24
C THR A 157 -6.66 17.55 -7.37
N PHE A 158 -6.40 16.30 -7.72
CA PHE A 158 -7.15 15.58 -8.76
C PHE A 158 -8.63 15.38 -8.39
N GLN A 159 -8.97 15.14 -7.12
CA GLN A 159 -10.37 15.12 -6.68
C GLN A 159 -11.08 16.47 -6.94
N GLY A 160 -10.45 17.59 -6.61
CA GLY A 160 -11.00 18.91 -6.90
C GLY A 160 -11.10 19.18 -8.40
N GLU A 161 -10.11 18.78 -9.20
CA GLU A 161 -10.13 18.90 -10.66
C GLU A 161 -11.28 18.10 -11.29
N LEU A 162 -11.55 16.87 -10.81
CA LEU A 162 -12.69 16.07 -11.26
C LEU A 162 -14.01 16.84 -11.11
N ILE A 163 -14.17 17.59 -10.04
CA ILE A 163 -15.36 18.45 -9.84
C ILE A 163 -15.34 19.67 -10.78
N LEU A 164 -14.18 20.31 -10.99
CA LEU A 164 -14.05 21.44 -11.91
C LEU A 164 -14.32 21.07 -13.37
N GLU A 165 -14.14 19.81 -13.74
CA GLU A 165 -14.37 19.28 -15.09
C GLU A 165 -15.84 18.93 -15.35
N THR A 166 -16.71 18.95 -14.32
CA THR A 166 -18.16 18.78 -14.50
C THR A 166 -18.79 20.00 -15.21
N GLU A 167 -19.96 19.81 -15.81
CA GLU A 167 -20.62 20.84 -16.63
C GLU A 167 -20.82 22.18 -15.89
N ASN A 168 -21.20 22.11 -14.60
CA ASN A 168 -21.44 23.27 -13.73
C ASN A 168 -20.32 23.53 -12.73
N LYS A 169 -19.17 22.80 -12.86
CA LYS A 169 -18.00 22.92 -12.00
C LYS A 169 -18.30 22.72 -10.51
N GLY A 170 -19.27 21.86 -10.21
CA GLY A 170 -19.69 21.54 -8.85
C GLY A 170 -20.82 22.39 -8.29
N ASP A 171 -21.16 23.53 -8.87
CA ASP A 171 -22.28 24.41 -8.50
C ASP A 171 -23.54 23.94 -9.23
N ILE A 172 -24.21 22.92 -8.70
CA ILE A 172 -25.38 22.29 -9.37
C ILE A 172 -26.60 23.18 -9.33
N ASN A 173 -26.81 23.86 -8.21
CA ASN A 173 -28.00 24.70 -8.00
C ASN A 173 -27.86 26.10 -8.59
N GLY A 174 -26.65 26.51 -9.03
CA GLY A 174 -26.37 27.79 -9.69
C GLY A 174 -26.39 28.99 -8.73
N ASP A 175 -26.16 28.81 -7.43
CA ASP A 175 -26.19 29.88 -6.43
C ASP A 175 -24.83 30.60 -6.28
N GLY A 176 -23.80 30.16 -7.01
CA GLY A 176 -22.48 30.76 -7.07
C GLY A 176 -21.51 30.18 -6.03
N LYS A 177 -21.83 29.05 -5.39
CA LYS A 177 -20.96 28.33 -4.47
C LYS A 177 -21.12 26.82 -4.62
N ILE A 178 -20.11 26.09 -4.19
CA ILE A 178 -20.12 24.62 -4.14
C ILE A 178 -20.30 24.21 -2.68
N SER A 179 -21.45 23.62 -2.36
CA SER A 179 -21.74 23.14 -1.00
C SER A 179 -21.41 21.66 -0.91
N TYR A 180 -20.48 21.30 0.00
CA TYR A 180 -19.93 19.95 0.07
C TYR A 180 -19.92 19.36 1.48
N ILE A 181 -19.90 18.03 1.52
CA ILE A 181 -19.50 17.26 2.70
C ILE A 181 -18.18 16.55 2.44
N MET A 182 -17.41 16.36 3.52
CA MET A 182 -16.12 15.66 3.49
C MET A 182 -16.14 14.43 4.40
N ILE A 183 -15.91 13.25 3.81
CA ILE A 183 -15.73 11.99 4.54
C ILE A 183 -14.23 11.71 4.59
N GLN A 184 -13.61 12.09 5.70
CA GLN A 184 -12.18 12.04 5.90
C GLN A 184 -11.73 10.64 6.36
N GLY A 185 -10.55 10.20 5.95
CA GLY A 185 -9.89 9.02 6.48
C GLY A 185 -9.47 9.17 7.94
N ASP A 186 -8.41 8.44 8.35
CA ASP A 186 -7.83 8.63 9.68
C ASP A 186 -7.05 9.96 9.74
N PRO A 187 -7.46 10.94 10.55
CA PRO A 187 -6.79 12.23 10.64
C PRO A 187 -5.37 12.18 11.21
N GLU A 188 -4.94 11.07 11.81
CA GLU A 188 -3.53 10.85 12.17
C GLU A 188 -2.65 10.48 10.96
N ASN A 189 -3.27 10.09 9.83
CA ASN A 189 -2.59 9.86 8.58
C ASN A 189 -2.47 11.17 7.79
N ILE A 190 -1.26 11.47 7.31
CA ILE A 190 -0.98 12.67 6.50
C ILE A 190 -1.79 12.67 5.20
N ASP A 191 -2.03 11.50 4.59
CA ASP A 191 -2.82 11.39 3.37
C ASP A 191 -4.24 11.92 3.56
N ALA A 192 -4.90 11.57 4.68
CA ALA A 192 -6.24 12.07 4.97
C ALA A 192 -6.27 13.59 5.07
N LYS A 193 -5.25 14.20 5.69
CA LYS A 193 -5.12 15.66 5.81
C LYS A 193 -4.94 16.32 4.45
N LEU A 194 -3.98 15.82 3.67
CA LEU A 194 -3.64 16.41 2.37
C LEU A 194 -4.77 16.20 1.34
N ARG A 195 -5.39 15.03 1.27
CA ARG A 195 -6.56 14.82 0.41
C ARG A 195 -7.71 15.75 0.77
N THR A 196 -8.00 15.91 2.06
CA THR A 196 -9.03 16.84 2.55
C THR A 196 -8.72 18.30 2.20
N GLU A 197 -7.49 18.75 2.41
CA GLU A 197 -7.07 20.12 2.14
C GLU A 197 -7.04 20.43 0.64
N TYR A 198 -6.35 19.59 -0.13
CA TYR A 198 -6.06 19.90 -1.53
C TYR A 198 -7.23 19.69 -2.47
N SER A 199 -8.23 18.86 -2.13
CA SER A 199 -9.46 18.75 -2.90
C SER A 199 -10.26 20.07 -2.87
N VAL A 200 -10.35 20.69 -1.72
CA VAL A 200 -11.00 21.99 -1.54
C VAL A 200 -10.13 23.13 -2.09
N LYS A 201 -8.81 23.02 -1.89
CA LYS A 201 -7.85 24.01 -2.39
C LYS A 201 -7.89 24.11 -3.92
N ALA A 202 -8.01 23.00 -4.65
CA ALA A 202 -8.11 23.02 -6.09
C ALA A 202 -9.33 23.84 -6.58
N LEU A 203 -10.47 23.71 -5.88
CA LEU A 203 -11.66 24.52 -6.19
C LEU A 203 -11.44 26.01 -5.92
N THR A 204 -10.87 26.35 -4.76
CA THR A 204 -10.64 27.76 -4.38
C THR A 204 -9.56 28.42 -5.24
N ASP A 205 -8.50 27.70 -5.61
CA ASP A 205 -7.46 28.19 -6.52
C ASP A 205 -8.02 28.46 -7.94
N ALA A 206 -9.06 27.70 -8.36
CA ALA A 206 -9.81 27.95 -9.58
C ALA A 206 -10.82 29.12 -9.48
N GLY A 207 -10.88 29.77 -8.32
CA GLY A 207 -11.77 30.92 -8.08
C GLY A 207 -13.20 30.55 -7.67
N MET A 208 -13.46 29.28 -7.35
CA MET A 208 -14.78 28.87 -6.88
C MET A 208 -14.97 29.26 -5.41
N THR A 209 -16.19 29.65 -5.05
CA THR A 209 -16.62 29.79 -3.67
C THR A 209 -17.06 28.43 -3.16
N VAL A 210 -16.63 28.01 -1.99
CA VAL A 210 -16.97 26.73 -1.41
C VAL A 210 -17.62 26.88 -0.03
N GLU A 211 -18.59 26.02 0.29
CA GLU A 211 -19.22 25.93 1.60
C GLU A 211 -19.13 24.52 2.14
N GLN A 212 -18.38 24.34 3.21
CA GLN A 212 -18.31 23.05 3.91
C GLN A 212 -19.54 22.91 4.82
N LEU A 213 -20.46 21.98 4.47
CA LEU A 213 -21.62 21.67 5.28
C LEU A 213 -21.28 20.78 6.47
N ASP A 214 -20.42 19.77 6.24
CA ASP A 214 -19.90 18.89 7.29
C ASP A 214 -18.54 18.29 6.90
N LEU A 215 -17.79 17.84 7.93
CA LEU A 215 -16.59 17.04 7.82
C LEU A 215 -16.59 16.00 8.93
N GLN A 216 -16.58 14.72 8.57
CA GLN A 216 -16.60 13.63 9.53
C GLN A 216 -15.53 12.58 9.24
N ARG A 217 -15.07 11.92 10.32
CA ARG A 217 -14.08 10.86 10.27
C ARG A 217 -14.70 9.52 9.89
N GLY A 218 -14.37 9.00 8.71
CA GLY A 218 -14.81 7.70 8.18
C GLY A 218 -13.79 6.56 8.34
N ASP A 219 -12.55 6.84 8.77
CA ASP A 219 -11.50 5.83 9.07
C ASP A 219 -11.23 4.83 7.93
N TRP A 220 -11.38 5.24 6.69
CA TRP A 220 -11.22 4.40 5.50
C TRP A 220 -12.26 3.27 5.37
N ASP A 221 -13.33 3.31 6.17
CA ASP A 221 -14.31 2.24 6.31
C ASP A 221 -15.59 2.52 5.53
N ARG A 222 -16.03 1.55 4.73
CA ARG A 222 -17.22 1.63 3.86
C ARG A 222 -18.49 1.91 4.67
N ASN A 223 -18.69 1.20 5.78
CA ASN A 223 -19.89 1.32 6.56
C ASN A 223 -19.99 2.70 7.24
N LYS A 224 -18.84 3.23 7.70
CA LYS A 224 -18.77 4.59 8.20
C LYS A 224 -19.04 5.61 7.10
N GLY A 225 -18.49 5.41 5.90
CA GLY A 225 -18.81 6.24 4.73
C GLY A 225 -20.32 6.29 4.46
N GLN A 226 -20.96 5.13 4.49
CA GLN A 226 -22.42 5.04 4.32
C GLN A 226 -23.19 5.74 5.44
N GLU A 227 -22.83 5.49 6.71
CA GLU A 227 -23.49 6.08 7.87
C GLU A 227 -23.39 7.62 7.88
N ILE A 228 -22.19 8.16 7.60
CA ILE A 228 -21.93 9.60 7.52
C ILE A 228 -22.77 10.22 6.42
N ALA A 229 -22.68 9.68 5.18
CA ALA A 229 -23.46 10.19 4.05
C ALA A 229 -24.96 10.12 4.30
N GLN A 230 -25.48 9.04 4.90
CA GLN A 230 -26.89 8.91 5.24
C GLN A 230 -27.35 9.98 6.24
N ASN A 231 -26.56 10.25 7.26
CA ASN A 231 -26.88 11.26 8.28
C ASN A 231 -26.84 12.67 7.66
N ASP A 232 -25.85 12.98 6.82
CA ASP A 232 -25.70 14.28 6.19
C ASP A 232 -26.77 14.53 5.14
N LEU A 233 -27.12 13.51 4.34
CA LEU A 233 -28.24 13.61 3.39
C LEU A 233 -29.58 13.86 4.10
N ALA A 234 -29.81 13.23 5.26
CA ALA A 234 -31.00 13.49 6.07
C ALA A 234 -31.01 14.91 6.66
N LYS A 235 -29.84 15.47 6.97
CA LYS A 235 -29.70 16.78 7.61
C LYS A 235 -29.72 17.93 6.60
N PHE A 236 -29.01 17.79 5.49
CA PHE A 236 -28.78 18.88 4.53
C PHE A 236 -29.56 18.69 3.22
N GLY A 237 -30.00 17.46 2.90
CA GLY A 237 -30.80 17.16 1.70
C GLY A 237 -30.13 17.64 0.42
N ASP A 238 -30.89 18.41 -0.38
CA ASP A 238 -30.46 18.91 -1.68
C ASP A 238 -29.42 20.04 -1.61
N GLN A 239 -29.05 20.49 -0.41
CA GLN A 239 -27.94 21.44 -0.24
C GLN A 239 -26.57 20.82 -0.54
N ILE A 240 -26.44 19.47 -0.42
CA ILE A 240 -25.18 18.78 -0.72
C ILE A 240 -25.04 18.65 -2.23
N GLU A 241 -24.05 19.30 -2.80
CA GLU A 241 -23.74 19.23 -4.23
C GLU A 241 -22.56 18.29 -4.51
N VAL A 242 -21.59 18.23 -3.57
CA VAL A 242 -20.40 17.40 -3.72
C VAL A 242 -20.15 16.59 -2.46
N VAL A 243 -19.87 15.29 -2.64
CA VAL A 243 -19.37 14.39 -1.61
C VAL A 243 -17.91 14.06 -1.91
N PHE A 244 -17.00 14.60 -1.11
CA PHE A 244 -15.60 14.20 -1.15
C PHE A 244 -15.37 13.04 -0.18
N CYS A 245 -14.83 11.94 -0.68
CA CYS A 245 -14.36 10.83 0.15
C CYS A 245 -12.84 10.68 -0.01
N ASN A 246 -12.11 10.58 1.10
CA ASN A 246 -10.66 10.43 1.02
C ASN A 246 -10.21 9.07 0.43
N ASN A 247 -11.12 8.06 0.34
CA ASN A 247 -10.88 6.84 -0.42
C ASN A 247 -12.15 6.29 -1.06
N ASP A 248 -11.98 5.31 -1.96
CA ASP A 248 -13.07 4.69 -2.70
C ASP A 248 -13.98 3.82 -1.82
N ASP A 249 -13.43 3.19 -0.80
CA ASP A 249 -14.25 2.32 0.05
C ASP A 249 -15.31 3.14 0.80
N MET A 250 -14.95 4.30 1.33
CA MET A 250 -15.90 5.26 1.89
C MET A 250 -16.84 5.84 0.82
N ALA A 251 -16.33 6.11 -0.40
CA ALA A 251 -17.15 6.62 -1.51
C ALA A 251 -18.22 5.62 -1.95
N ILE A 252 -17.91 4.33 -2.03
CA ILE A 252 -18.88 3.27 -2.31
C ILE A 252 -19.94 3.19 -1.19
N GLY A 253 -19.54 3.37 0.06
CA GLY A 253 -20.49 3.50 1.17
C GLY A 253 -21.40 4.71 1.00
N ALA A 254 -20.84 5.88 0.69
CA ALA A 254 -21.60 7.10 0.45
C ALA A 254 -22.55 6.95 -0.74
N LEU A 255 -22.13 6.27 -1.83
CA LEU A 255 -22.97 5.98 -2.98
C LEU A 255 -24.25 5.24 -2.59
N GLN A 256 -24.12 4.22 -1.74
CA GLN A 256 -25.29 3.48 -1.25
C GLN A 256 -26.29 4.38 -0.50
N ALA A 257 -25.80 5.32 0.30
CA ALA A 257 -26.64 6.29 0.98
C ALA A 257 -27.29 7.29 0.02
N ILE A 258 -26.55 7.77 -0.98
CA ILE A 258 -27.05 8.67 -2.04
C ILE A 258 -28.20 8.01 -2.81
N GLN A 259 -28.00 6.77 -3.26
CA GLN A 259 -29.02 5.99 -3.97
C GLN A 259 -30.25 5.71 -3.09
N ALA A 260 -30.05 5.37 -1.82
CA ALA A 260 -31.13 5.16 -0.86
C ALA A 260 -31.94 6.43 -0.57
N ALA A 261 -31.32 7.61 -0.65
CA ALA A 261 -31.98 8.92 -0.56
C ALA A 261 -32.72 9.30 -1.84
N GLY A 262 -32.62 8.51 -2.91
CA GLY A 262 -33.25 8.76 -4.20
C GLY A 262 -32.55 9.80 -5.04
N ARG A 263 -31.28 10.11 -4.73
CA ARG A 263 -30.44 11.03 -5.51
C ARG A 263 -29.61 10.31 -6.56
N THR A 264 -29.26 11.00 -7.63
CA THR A 264 -28.53 10.45 -8.77
C THR A 264 -27.21 11.19 -8.94
N VAL A 265 -26.11 10.44 -8.84
CA VAL A 265 -24.76 10.99 -9.06
C VAL A 265 -24.65 11.49 -10.52
N ASN A 266 -23.94 12.60 -10.70
CA ASN A 266 -23.75 13.33 -11.96
C ASN A 266 -25.01 14.02 -12.51
N GLU A 267 -26.15 13.94 -11.79
CA GLU A 267 -27.37 14.71 -12.12
C GLU A 267 -27.65 15.77 -11.07
N ASP A 268 -27.74 15.35 -9.79
CA ASP A 268 -28.11 16.23 -8.69
C ASP A 268 -27.11 16.21 -7.50
N ILE A 269 -26.05 15.43 -7.59
CA ILE A 269 -24.95 15.35 -6.63
C ILE A 269 -23.69 14.80 -7.33
N TYR A 270 -22.52 15.23 -6.92
CA TYR A 270 -21.25 14.67 -7.36
C TYR A 270 -20.60 13.84 -6.26
N LEU A 271 -19.89 12.77 -6.64
CA LEU A 271 -19.20 11.86 -5.72
C LEU A 271 -17.82 11.49 -6.27
N VAL A 272 -16.77 11.76 -5.50
CA VAL A 272 -15.39 11.43 -5.86
C VAL A 272 -14.67 10.67 -4.75
N GLY A 273 -13.84 9.70 -5.15
CA GLY A 273 -13.00 8.87 -4.29
C GLY A 273 -11.52 8.99 -4.60
N VAL A 274 -10.73 8.10 -4.02
CA VAL A 274 -9.30 7.86 -4.32
C VAL A 274 -9.05 6.38 -4.12
N ASP A 275 -8.20 5.78 -4.89
CA ASP A 275 -7.55 4.46 -4.93
C ASP A 275 -7.77 3.76 -6.27
N ALA A 276 -8.83 4.05 -7.01
CA ALA A 276 -9.28 3.34 -8.20
C ALA A 276 -9.42 1.82 -7.95
N LEU A 277 -10.12 1.46 -6.87
CA LEU A 277 -10.50 0.08 -6.60
C LEU A 277 -11.42 -0.43 -7.72
N ASP A 278 -11.31 -1.71 -8.12
CA ASP A 278 -12.16 -2.29 -9.18
C ASP A 278 -13.66 -2.03 -8.94
N ALA A 279 -14.10 -2.06 -7.69
CA ALA A 279 -15.49 -1.75 -7.34
C ALA A 279 -15.86 -0.29 -7.67
N ALA A 280 -14.98 0.67 -7.37
CA ALA A 280 -15.20 2.09 -7.68
C ALA A 280 -15.07 2.36 -9.19
N LEU A 281 -14.09 1.75 -9.85
CA LEU A 281 -13.93 1.84 -11.31
C LEU A 281 -15.20 1.42 -12.05
N ASN A 282 -15.82 0.32 -11.62
CA ASN A 282 -17.09 -0.14 -12.19
C ASN A 282 -18.22 0.89 -11.97
N GLU A 283 -18.27 1.55 -10.82
CA GLU A 283 -19.25 2.60 -10.55
C GLU A 283 -18.97 3.88 -11.36
N VAL A 284 -17.70 4.22 -11.60
CA VAL A 284 -17.32 5.32 -12.50
C VAL A 284 -17.76 5.02 -13.94
N VAL A 285 -17.47 3.80 -14.44
CA VAL A 285 -17.91 3.37 -15.79
C VAL A 285 -19.43 3.35 -15.91
N ALA A 286 -20.14 2.98 -14.85
CA ALA A 286 -21.61 2.99 -14.82
C ALA A 286 -22.23 4.41 -14.68
N GLY A 287 -21.41 5.44 -14.43
CA GLY A 287 -21.88 6.80 -14.19
C GLY A 287 -22.40 7.05 -12.76
N ASN A 288 -22.21 6.11 -11.85
CA ASN A 288 -22.65 6.20 -10.45
C ASN A 288 -21.61 6.88 -9.54
N MET A 289 -20.40 7.13 -10.02
CA MET A 289 -19.38 7.97 -9.40
C MET A 289 -18.87 8.97 -10.44
N THR A 290 -18.59 10.20 -10.02
CA THR A 290 -18.07 11.26 -10.91
C THR A 290 -16.65 10.94 -11.37
N GLY A 291 -15.85 10.34 -10.49
CA GLY A 291 -14.51 9.89 -10.79
C GLY A 291 -13.80 9.40 -9.54
N THR A 292 -12.59 8.93 -9.74
CA THR A 292 -11.66 8.55 -8.68
C THR A 292 -10.23 8.92 -9.07
N VAL A 293 -9.27 8.60 -8.22
CA VAL A 293 -7.84 8.85 -8.46
C VAL A 293 -7.09 7.54 -8.26
N LEU A 294 -6.42 7.06 -9.30
CA LEU A 294 -5.62 5.83 -9.20
C LEU A 294 -4.45 6.02 -8.24
N ASN A 295 -4.44 5.24 -7.20
CA ASN A 295 -3.35 5.00 -6.28
C ASN A 295 -2.70 3.67 -6.69
N ASP A 296 -1.62 3.71 -7.50
CA ASP A 296 -1.10 2.51 -8.14
C ASP A 296 -0.41 1.55 -7.16
N ALA A 297 -1.19 0.65 -6.57
CA ALA A 297 -0.71 -0.35 -5.62
C ALA A 297 0.37 -1.28 -6.22
N ASN A 298 0.27 -1.63 -7.52
CA ASN A 298 1.25 -2.49 -8.17
C ASN A 298 2.56 -1.73 -8.43
N GLY A 299 2.47 -0.49 -8.92
CA GLY A 299 3.64 0.38 -9.13
C GLY A 299 4.37 0.64 -7.83
N GLN A 300 3.65 0.94 -6.75
CA GLN A 300 4.24 1.11 -5.42
C GLN A 300 4.88 -0.19 -4.91
N ALA A 301 4.24 -1.36 -5.08
CA ALA A 301 4.84 -2.64 -4.70
C ALA A 301 6.14 -2.90 -5.47
N THR A 302 6.15 -2.65 -6.78
CA THR A 302 7.34 -2.77 -7.62
C THR A 302 8.47 -1.86 -7.13
N GLN A 303 8.15 -0.62 -6.84
CA GLN A 303 9.14 0.34 -6.35
C GLN A 303 9.63 -0.02 -4.93
N ALA A 304 8.76 -0.53 -4.05
CA ALA A 304 9.14 -0.98 -2.71
C ALA A 304 10.10 -2.17 -2.76
N VAL A 305 9.82 -3.14 -3.63
CA VAL A 305 10.72 -4.30 -3.85
C VAL A 305 12.06 -3.85 -4.43
N ALA A 306 12.07 -2.98 -5.44
CA ALA A 306 13.30 -2.46 -6.03
C ALA A 306 14.14 -1.67 -5.00
N SER A 307 13.49 -0.84 -4.18
CA SER A 307 14.17 -0.09 -3.12
C SER A 307 14.76 -1.00 -2.04
N MET A 308 14.06 -2.07 -1.67
CA MET A 308 14.57 -3.09 -0.76
C MET A 308 15.80 -3.79 -1.34
N GLU A 309 15.77 -4.15 -2.63
CA GLU A 309 16.91 -4.79 -3.32
C GLU A 309 18.12 -3.84 -3.39
N ASP A 310 17.91 -2.56 -3.67
CA ASP A 310 18.95 -1.53 -3.60
C ASP A 310 19.63 -1.49 -2.22
N LEU A 311 18.83 -1.46 -1.15
CA LEU A 311 19.33 -1.47 0.23
C LEU A 311 20.09 -2.75 0.57
N LEU A 312 19.58 -3.93 0.19
CA LEU A 312 20.25 -5.23 0.35
C LEU A 312 21.57 -5.28 -0.46
N GLY A 313 21.62 -4.61 -1.60
CA GLY A 313 22.83 -4.43 -2.41
C GLY A 313 23.86 -3.47 -1.82
N GLY A 314 23.55 -2.86 -0.67
CA GLY A 314 24.47 -1.94 0.04
C GLY A 314 24.31 -0.47 -0.36
N LYS A 315 23.30 -0.12 -1.14
CA LYS A 315 22.96 1.29 -1.41
C LYS A 315 22.43 1.94 -0.13
N THR A 316 22.82 3.17 0.09
CA THR A 316 22.28 4.03 1.15
C THR A 316 21.69 5.29 0.52
N PHE A 317 20.80 5.95 1.24
CA PHE A 317 20.14 7.16 0.77
C PHE A 317 20.52 8.34 1.65
N ALA A 318 20.86 9.46 1.01
CA ALA A 318 21.15 10.69 1.73
C ALA A 318 19.87 11.30 2.33
N ALA A 319 20.02 12.10 3.38
CA ALA A 319 18.90 12.83 3.96
C ALA A 319 18.21 13.70 2.89
N GLY A 320 16.90 13.57 2.76
CA GLY A 320 16.09 14.24 1.75
C GLY A 320 15.95 13.50 0.40
N GLU A 321 16.67 12.37 0.20
CA GLU A 321 16.55 11.52 -0.98
C GLU A 321 15.87 10.18 -0.67
N GLN A 322 15.30 10.05 0.52
CA GLN A 322 14.78 8.79 1.06
C GLN A 322 13.30 8.55 0.74
N SER A 323 12.60 9.54 0.17
CA SER A 323 11.19 9.38 -0.24
C SER A 323 11.10 9.20 -1.75
N ILE A 324 10.47 8.13 -2.19
CA ILE A 324 10.23 7.79 -3.58
C ILE A 324 8.72 7.79 -3.80
N TYR A 325 8.26 8.64 -4.70
CA TYR A 325 6.85 8.79 -5.00
C TYR A 325 6.48 8.15 -6.33
N VAL A 326 5.37 7.42 -6.33
CA VAL A 326 4.67 6.94 -7.52
C VAL A 326 3.53 7.91 -7.78
N ASP A 327 3.41 8.40 -9.00
CA ASP A 327 2.41 9.39 -9.35
C ASP A 327 0.98 8.81 -9.27
N TYR A 328 0.06 9.64 -8.80
CA TYR A 328 -1.36 9.40 -8.95
C TYR A 328 -1.82 9.63 -10.39
N VAL A 329 -2.95 9.03 -10.77
CA VAL A 329 -3.60 9.27 -12.07
C VAL A 329 -5.07 9.61 -11.86
N LYS A 330 -5.50 10.70 -12.46
CA LYS A 330 -6.91 11.08 -12.45
C LYS A 330 -7.73 10.12 -13.31
N VAL A 331 -8.82 9.56 -12.73
CA VAL A 331 -9.68 8.58 -13.39
C VAL A 331 -11.07 9.15 -13.58
N THR A 332 -11.47 9.23 -14.83
CA THR A 332 -12.77 9.71 -15.32
C THR A 332 -13.53 8.58 -16.01
N PRO A 333 -14.82 8.74 -16.36
CA PRO A 333 -15.55 7.73 -17.13
C PRO A 333 -14.87 7.33 -18.45
N GLU A 334 -14.08 8.24 -19.05
CA GLU A 334 -13.42 8.02 -20.35
C GLU A 334 -12.25 7.06 -20.27
N ASN A 335 -11.55 7.02 -19.12
CA ASN A 335 -10.34 6.17 -18.97
C ASN A 335 -10.47 5.07 -17.90
N ALA A 336 -11.54 5.05 -17.11
CA ALA A 336 -11.71 4.09 -16.00
C ALA A 336 -11.61 2.63 -16.45
N GLN A 337 -12.11 2.31 -17.65
CA GLN A 337 -12.07 0.96 -18.21
C GLN A 337 -10.64 0.41 -18.39
N GLU A 338 -9.65 1.28 -18.56
CA GLU A 338 -8.25 0.90 -18.76
C GLU A 338 -7.61 0.32 -17.49
N TYR A 339 -8.17 0.65 -16.32
CA TYR A 339 -7.64 0.27 -15.00
C TYR A 339 -8.36 -0.91 -14.35
N ILE A 340 -9.51 -1.38 -14.88
CA ILE A 340 -10.23 -2.57 -14.39
C ILE A 340 -9.42 -3.82 -14.71
N LYS A 341 -9.20 -4.67 -13.69
CA LYS A 341 -8.38 -5.88 -13.78
C LYS A 341 -9.24 -7.14 -13.83
#